data_87c469c2190d0b03838c76c69a235ad5
#
_entry.id   87c469c2190d0b03838c76c69a235ad5
#
_cell.length_a   1.000
_cell.length_b   1.000
_cell.length_c   1.000
_cell.angle_alpha   90.00
_cell.angle_beta   90.00
_cell.angle_gamma   90.00
#
_symmetry.space_group_name_H-M   'P 1'
#
loop_
_entity.id
_entity.type
_entity.pdbx_description
1 polymer ?
#
loop_
_entity_poly.entity_id
_entity_poly.type
_entity_poly.pdbx_seq_one_letter_code
_entity_poly.pdbx_strand_id
1 'polypeptide(L)'
;MSRLTLFRVGFLFLILFFTTTAKAQKEAETFNVDSTLYEYYQRCQEYLLEPVVLNMSDTLFRMAGERQDERMQAVAIATQLDYYYFQGTNEDSVIHYTNKVKEFAKATHQPKYYYFAWANRLITYYLKTSRTNIALYEVQNMLKEALEEDDKTGLSRCYNIMSQIYTIKRFDSMAFEWRLKEIELTEKYKIENYNISQTYAQIANYYINQKKQKEALACLLYTSDA
;
A
#
# COMPACT_ATOMS: atom_id res chain seq x y z
N MET A 1 41.41 -4.09 -32.33
CA MET A 1 40.15 -3.38 -31.98
C MET A 1 40.32 -1.93 -32.42
N SER A 2 39.44 -1.43 -33.29
CA SER A 2 39.55 -0.09 -33.87
C SER A 2 39.15 0.98 -32.86
N ARG A 3 39.75 2.16 -32.94
CA ARG A 3 39.42 3.32 -32.06
C ARG A 3 37.92 3.67 -32.08
N LEU A 4 37.19 3.27 -33.13
CA LEU A 4 35.72 3.47 -33.25
C LEU A 4 34.90 2.58 -32.31
N THR A 5 35.38 1.38 -31.99
CA THR A 5 34.71 0.44 -31.08
C THR A 5 34.83 0.88 -29.61
N LEU A 6 35.99 1.45 -29.22
CA LEU A 6 36.17 1.99 -27.87
C LEU A 6 35.27 3.23 -27.62
N PHE A 7 35.08 4.08 -28.64
CA PHE A 7 34.25 5.27 -28.52
C PHE A 7 32.75 4.92 -28.40
N ARG A 8 32.29 3.85 -29.08
CA ARG A 8 30.90 3.37 -28.98
C ARG A 8 30.60 2.71 -27.63
N VAL A 9 31.54 1.95 -27.09
CA VAL A 9 31.38 1.32 -25.76
C VAL A 9 31.39 2.38 -24.66
N GLY A 10 32.26 3.39 -24.72
CA GLY A 10 32.32 4.49 -23.75
C GLY A 10 31.04 5.36 -23.78
N PHE A 11 30.49 5.61 -24.97
CA PHE A 11 29.24 6.38 -25.11
C PHE A 11 28.02 5.64 -24.59
N LEU A 12 27.96 4.30 -24.79
CA LEU A 12 26.90 3.44 -24.24
C LEU A 12 26.97 3.36 -22.70
N PHE A 13 28.16 3.31 -22.11
CA PHE A 13 28.34 3.34 -20.65
C PHE A 13 27.95 4.70 -20.06
N LEU A 14 28.24 5.82 -20.74
CA LEU A 14 27.85 7.15 -20.31
C LEU A 14 26.32 7.31 -20.34
N ILE A 15 25.63 6.83 -21.37
CA ILE A 15 24.16 6.91 -21.46
C ILE A 15 23.51 6.05 -20.37
N LEU A 16 24.02 4.85 -20.08
CA LEU A 16 23.52 4.00 -18.99
C LEU A 16 23.75 4.65 -17.60
N PHE A 17 24.87 5.33 -17.40
CA PHE A 17 25.15 6.03 -16.14
C PHE A 17 24.21 7.23 -15.93
N PHE A 18 23.94 8.01 -16.99
CA PHE A 18 22.99 9.13 -16.90
C PHE A 18 21.54 8.69 -16.71
N THR A 19 21.14 7.57 -17.29
CA THR A 19 19.77 7.05 -17.11
C THR A 19 19.54 6.47 -15.71
N THR A 20 20.55 5.83 -15.12
CA THR A 20 20.47 5.29 -13.74
C THR A 20 20.49 6.41 -12.70
N THR A 21 21.32 7.45 -12.89
CA THR A 21 21.36 8.61 -11.98
C THR A 21 20.08 9.45 -12.07
N ALA A 22 19.54 9.67 -13.27
CA ALA A 22 18.28 10.39 -13.47
C ALA A 22 17.09 9.63 -12.85
N LYS A 23 17.07 8.30 -12.94
CA LYS A 23 16.02 7.46 -12.33
C LYS A 23 16.12 7.46 -10.81
N ALA A 24 17.35 7.32 -10.25
CA ALA A 24 17.57 7.40 -8.80
C ALA A 24 17.26 8.80 -8.25
N GLN A 25 17.58 9.87 -8.99
CA GLN A 25 17.27 11.24 -8.61
C GLN A 25 15.75 11.49 -8.66
N LYS A 26 15.03 10.95 -9.65
CA LYS A 26 13.57 11.04 -9.73
C LYS A 26 12.88 10.24 -8.61
N GLU A 27 13.42 9.08 -8.22
CA GLU A 27 12.93 8.31 -7.07
C GLU A 27 13.21 9.06 -5.76
N ALA A 28 14.36 9.70 -5.59
CA ALA A 28 14.68 10.52 -4.42
C ALA A 28 13.77 11.77 -4.33
N GLU A 29 13.46 12.41 -5.44
CA GLU A 29 12.52 13.55 -5.48
C GLU A 29 11.09 13.18 -5.08
N THR A 30 10.66 11.94 -5.32
CA THR A 30 9.31 11.48 -4.94
C THR A 30 9.12 11.31 -3.43
N PHE A 31 10.20 11.21 -2.64
CA PHE A 31 10.17 11.10 -1.19
C PHE A 31 10.44 12.42 -0.46
N ASN A 32 10.76 13.51 -1.18
CA ASN A 32 10.99 14.80 -0.55
C ASN A 32 9.66 15.44 -0.16
N VAL A 33 9.29 15.34 1.12
CA VAL A 33 8.13 16.00 1.71
C VAL A 33 8.60 17.30 2.35
N ASP A 34 7.86 18.40 2.14
CA ASP A 34 8.10 19.65 2.85
C ASP A 34 8.11 19.41 4.36
N SER A 35 9.19 19.80 5.04
CA SER A 35 9.38 19.53 6.48
C SER A 35 8.25 20.12 7.33
N THR A 36 7.74 21.31 6.97
CA THR A 36 6.64 21.97 7.66
C THR A 36 5.35 21.18 7.55
N LEU A 37 5.04 20.63 6.36
CA LEU A 37 3.87 19.80 6.16
C LEU A 37 3.99 18.49 6.94
N TYR A 38 5.19 17.88 6.92
CA TYR A 38 5.44 16.65 7.65
C TYR A 38 5.34 16.84 9.17
N GLU A 39 5.94 17.89 9.72
CA GLU A 39 5.83 18.22 11.14
C GLU A 39 4.37 18.49 11.55
N TYR A 40 3.61 19.19 10.70
CA TYR A 40 2.19 19.42 10.97
C TYR A 40 1.37 18.13 10.91
N TYR A 41 1.68 17.24 9.96
CA TYR A 41 1.09 15.89 9.90
C TYR A 41 1.40 15.08 11.16
N GLN A 42 2.65 15.09 11.64
CA GLN A 42 3.01 14.39 12.90
C GLN A 42 2.17 14.91 14.07
N ARG A 43 1.97 16.22 14.16
CA ARG A 43 1.06 16.80 15.17
C ARG A 43 -0.38 16.31 15.00
N CYS A 44 -0.88 16.17 13.77
CA CYS A 44 -2.19 15.55 13.55
C CYS A 44 -2.25 14.12 14.10
N GLN A 45 -1.17 13.35 13.97
CA GLN A 45 -1.10 11.97 14.49
C GLN A 45 -1.13 11.93 16.02
N GLU A 46 -0.55 12.92 16.72
CA GLU A 46 -0.62 13.03 18.19
C GLU A 46 -2.07 13.21 18.68
N TYR A 47 -2.91 13.90 17.92
CA TYR A 47 -4.31 14.17 18.25
C TYR A 47 -5.30 13.28 17.46
N LEU A 48 -4.82 12.17 16.87
CA LEU A 48 -5.61 11.36 15.94
C LEU A 48 -6.94 10.85 16.52
N LEU A 49 -6.99 10.61 17.82
CA LEU A 49 -8.20 10.12 18.50
C LEU A 49 -9.11 11.25 19.06
N GLU A 50 -8.73 12.50 18.89
CA GLU A 50 -9.45 13.65 19.38
C GLU A 50 -10.18 14.40 18.24
N PRO A 51 -11.39 14.94 18.48
CA PRO A 51 -12.14 15.64 17.42
C PRO A 51 -11.41 16.81 16.78
N VAL A 52 -10.45 17.43 17.50
CA VAL A 52 -9.64 18.56 16.99
C VAL A 52 -8.84 18.19 15.75
N VAL A 53 -8.50 16.89 15.56
CA VAL A 53 -7.75 16.43 14.39
C VAL A 53 -8.47 16.71 13.07
N LEU A 54 -9.82 16.77 13.08
CA LEU A 54 -10.59 17.08 11.87
C LEU A 54 -10.25 18.48 11.36
N ASN A 55 -10.25 19.49 12.26
CA ASN A 55 -9.87 20.85 11.91
C ASN A 55 -8.38 20.97 11.55
N MET A 56 -7.52 20.20 12.24
CA MET A 56 -6.09 20.14 11.92
C MET A 56 -5.87 19.54 10.54
N SER A 57 -6.59 18.49 10.18
CA SER A 57 -6.52 17.87 8.85
C SER A 57 -6.98 18.82 7.75
N ASP A 58 -8.03 19.60 7.96
CA ASP A 58 -8.45 20.64 7.01
C ASP A 58 -7.37 21.72 6.84
N THR A 59 -6.70 22.08 7.92
CA THR A 59 -5.57 23.01 7.86
C THR A 59 -4.40 22.41 7.09
N LEU A 60 -4.04 21.14 7.33
CA LEU A 60 -3.01 20.43 6.58
C LEU A 60 -3.35 20.36 5.09
N PHE A 61 -4.61 20.06 4.76
CA PHE A 61 -5.07 20.02 3.37
C PHE A 61 -4.86 21.36 2.65
N ARG A 62 -5.23 22.47 3.30
CA ARG A 62 -5.04 23.81 2.77
C ARG A 62 -3.55 24.17 2.63
N MET A 63 -2.74 23.92 3.66
CA MET A 63 -1.29 24.16 3.63
C MET A 63 -0.60 23.39 2.51
N ALA A 64 -1.00 22.12 2.29
CA ALA A 64 -0.50 21.30 1.22
C ALA A 64 -0.93 21.83 -0.17
N GLY A 65 -2.17 22.30 -0.29
CA GLY A 65 -2.67 22.95 -1.51
C GLY A 65 -1.90 24.22 -1.88
N GLU A 66 -1.59 25.08 -0.91
CA GLU A 66 -0.76 26.29 -1.11
C GLU A 66 0.65 25.94 -1.63
N ARG A 67 1.16 24.75 -1.33
CA ARG A 67 2.45 24.22 -1.79
C ARG A 67 2.36 23.28 -2.99
N GLN A 68 1.16 23.06 -3.51
CA GLN A 68 0.89 22.16 -4.63
C GLN A 68 1.34 20.71 -4.33
N ASP A 69 1.30 20.30 -3.05
CA ASP A 69 1.59 18.93 -2.64
C ASP A 69 0.30 18.10 -2.53
N GLU A 70 -0.12 17.53 -3.65
CA GLU A 70 -1.30 16.67 -3.73
C GLU A 70 -1.18 15.41 -2.87
N ARG A 71 0.05 14.93 -2.62
CA ARG A 71 0.28 13.75 -1.75
C ARG A 71 -0.10 14.08 -0.31
N MET A 72 0.35 15.23 0.18
CA MET A 72 0.01 15.67 1.54
C MET A 72 -1.47 16.09 1.65
N GLN A 73 -2.09 16.53 0.56
CA GLN A 73 -3.55 16.70 0.53
C GLN A 73 -4.29 15.36 0.66
N ALA A 74 -3.86 14.31 -0.06
CA ALA A 74 -4.42 12.97 0.10
C ALA A 74 -4.22 12.43 1.53
N VAL A 75 -3.04 12.64 2.12
CA VAL A 75 -2.74 12.28 3.52
C VAL A 75 -3.64 13.02 4.49
N ALA A 76 -3.92 14.30 4.27
CA ALA A 76 -4.83 15.08 5.12
C ALA A 76 -6.26 14.50 5.10
N ILE A 77 -6.79 14.15 3.92
CA ILE A 77 -8.11 13.48 3.83
C ILE A 77 -8.07 12.10 4.51
N ALA A 78 -6.98 11.34 4.32
CA ALA A 78 -6.81 10.05 4.96
C ALA A 78 -6.72 10.16 6.49
N THR A 79 -6.20 11.26 7.04
CA THR A 79 -6.20 11.51 8.49
C THR A 79 -7.62 11.70 9.05
N GLN A 80 -8.53 12.34 8.31
CA GLN A 80 -9.95 12.41 8.69
C GLN A 80 -10.59 11.02 8.66
N LEU A 81 -10.30 10.22 7.64
CA LEU A 81 -10.73 8.82 7.57
C LEU A 81 -10.22 8.02 8.76
N ASP A 82 -8.95 8.19 9.11
CA ASP A 82 -8.30 7.48 10.21
C ASP A 82 -8.99 7.79 11.54
N TYR A 83 -9.34 9.06 11.80
CA TYR A 83 -10.11 9.43 12.99
C TYR A 83 -11.40 8.59 13.12
N TYR A 84 -12.25 8.57 12.10
CA TYR A 84 -13.50 7.81 12.15
C TYR A 84 -13.31 6.31 12.19
N TYR A 85 -12.29 5.80 11.48
CA TYR A 85 -11.94 4.39 11.50
C TYR A 85 -11.50 3.91 12.89
N PHE A 86 -10.69 4.70 13.61
CA PHE A 86 -10.24 4.33 14.95
C PHE A 86 -11.30 4.52 16.01
N GLN A 87 -12.21 5.48 15.85
CA GLN A 87 -13.40 5.62 16.73
C GLN A 87 -14.32 4.39 16.62
N GLY A 88 -14.41 3.78 15.44
CA GLY A 88 -15.16 2.54 15.22
C GLY A 88 -16.68 2.64 15.35
N THR A 89 -17.23 3.84 15.53
CA THR A 89 -18.64 4.05 15.86
C THR A 89 -19.49 4.63 14.74
N ASN A 90 -18.86 5.17 13.69
CA ASN A 90 -19.54 5.86 12.59
C ASN A 90 -19.17 5.30 11.24
N GLU A 91 -19.92 4.29 10.77
CA GLU A 91 -19.73 3.66 9.49
C GLU A 91 -19.88 4.62 8.30
N ASP A 92 -20.93 5.45 8.35
CA ASP A 92 -21.22 6.39 7.25
C ASP A 92 -20.05 7.35 7.03
N SER A 93 -19.39 7.78 8.11
CA SER A 93 -18.19 8.61 8.01
C SER A 93 -16.99 7.84 7.45
N VAL A 94 -16.81 6.58 7.83
CA VAL A 94 -15.75 5.73 7.24
C VAL A 94 -15.98 5.56 5.73
N ILE A 95 -17.20 5.29 5.31
CA ILE A 95 -17.56 5.18 3.88
C ILE A 95 -17.35 6.53 3.18
N HIS A 96 -17.87 7.62 3.76
CA HIS A 96 -17.76 8.97 3.19
C HIS A 96 -16.29 9.37 2.93
N TYR A 97 -15.44 9.27 3.95
CA TYR A 97 -14.03 9.66 3.82
C TYR A 97 -13.21 8.70 2.98
N THR A 98 -13.56 7.40 2.94
CA THR A 98 -12.96 6.47 1.98
C THR A 98 -13.24 6.92 0.54
N ASN A 99 -14.49 7.28 0.23
CA ASN A 99 -14.85 7.79 -1.09
C ASN A 99 -14.16 9.12 -1.41
N LYS A 100 -14.06 10.03 -0.43
CA LYS A 100 -13.34 11.30 -0.58
C LYS A 100 -11.85 11.10 -0.92
N VAL A 101 -11.16 10.16 -0.25
CA VAL A 101 -9.78 9.79 -0.59
C VAL A 101 -9.73 9.21 -2.01
N LYS A 102 -10.68 8.32 -2.35
CA LYS A 102 -10.78 7.68 -3.66
C LYS A 102 -10.91 8.70 -4.79
N GLU A 103 -11.87 9.60 -4.67
CA GLU A 103 -12.14 10.65 -5.67
C GLU A 103 -10.92 11.55 -5.85
N PHE A 104 -10.32 12.02 -4.75
CA PHE A 104 -9.14 12.87 -4.78
C PHE A 104 -7.93 12.14 -5.40
N ALA A 105 -7.65 10.91 -4.96
CA ALA A 105 -6.52 10.13 -5.43
C ALA A 105 -6.64 9.77 -6.93
N LYS A 106 -7.87 9.54 -7.44
CA LYS A 106 -8.11 9.35 -8.87
C LYS A 106 -7.89 10.64 -9.65
N ALA A 107 -8.40 11.77 -9.17
CA ALA A 107 -8.23 13.07 -9.82
C ALA A 107 -6.76 13.52 -9.88
N THR A 108 -5.94 13.11 -8.93
CA THR A 108 -4.51 13.45 -8.83
C THR A 108 -3.56 12.32 -9.26
N HIS A 109 -4.09 11.26 -9.87
CA HIS A 109 -3.31 10.11 -10.36
C HIS A 109 -2.43 9.44 -9.27
N GLN A 110 -2.97 9.30 -8.06
CA GLN A 110 -2.27 8.71 -6.91
C GLN A 110 -2.97 7.44 -6.38
N PRO A 111 -3.07 6.36 -7.17
CA PRO A 111 -3.87 5.18 -6.85
C PRO A 111 -3.47 4.50 -5.53
N LYS A 112 -2.22 4.64 -5.08
CA LYS A 112 -1.76 4.07 -3.82
C LYS A 112 -2.57 4.53 -2.60
N TYR A 113 -3.00 5.79 -2.54
CA TYR A 113 -3.82 6.31 -1.44
C TYR A 113 -5.25 5.79 -1.52
N TYR A 114 -5.78 5.67 -2.72
CA TYR A 114 -7.08 5.10 -2.99
C TYR A 114 -7.20 3.65 -2.51
N TYR A 115 -6.29 2.77 -2.98
CA TYR A 115 -6.29 1.37 -2.56
C TYR A 115 -5.96 1.20 -1.08
N PHE A 116 -5.14 2.09 -0.50
CA PHE A 116 -4.90 2.11 0.93
C PHE A 116 -6.20 2.39 1.71
N ALA A 117 -6.91 3.45 1.39
CA ALA A 117 -8.16 3.82 2.06
C ALA A 117 -9.21 2.70 1.96
N TRP A 118 -9.37 2.11 0.78
CA TRP A 118 -10.33 1.03 0.57
C TRP A 118 -9.94 -0.25 1.33
N ALA A 119 -8.71 -0.74 1.16
CA ALA A 119 -8.24 -1.97 1.78
C ALA A 119 -8.06 -1.84 3.30
N ASN A 120 -7.25 -0.86 3.73
CA ASN A 120 -6.77 -0.77 5.11
C ASN A 120 -7.70 0.02 6.03
N ARG A 121 -8.75 0.64 5.51
CA ARG A 121 -9.75 1.33 6.33
C ARG A 121 -11.14 0.73 6.13
N LEU A 122 -11.77 0.87 4.99
CA LEU A 122 -13.15 0.40 4.80
C LEU A 122 -13.28 -1.11 4.94
N ILE A 123 -12.51 -1.89 4.18
CA ILE A 123 -12.60 -3.36 4.23
C ILE A 123 -12.19 -3.88 5.62
N THR A 124 -11.12 -3.33 6.19
CA THR A 124 -10.66 -3.70 7.53
C THR A 124 -11.67 -3.31 8.61
N TYR A 125 -12.40 -2.19 8.44
CA TYR A 125 -13.52 -1.83 9.33
C TYR A 125 -14.59 -2.92 9.34
N TYR A 126 -14.98 -3.45 8.17
CA TYR A 126 -15.92 -4.56 8.08
C TYR A 126 -15.39 -5.85 8.72
N LEU A 127 -14.09 -6.13 8.60
CA LEU A 127 -13.47 -7.28 9.28
C LEU A 127 -13.49 -7.12 10.79
N LYS A 128 -13.12 -5.94 11.31
CA LYS A 128 -13.14 -5.64 12.76
C LYS A 128 -14.55 -5.71 13.36
N THR A 129 -15.57 -5.36 12.60
CA THR A 129 -16.97 -5.44 13.01
C THR A 129 -17.63 -6.78 12.68
N SER A 130 -16.83 -7.82 12.37
CA SER A 130 -17.27 -9.19 12.06
C SER A 130 -18.19 -9.32 10.83
N ARG A 131 -18.22 -8.31 9.97
CA ARG A 131 -19.02 -8.29 8.74
C ARG A 131 -18.22 -8.84 7.55
N THR A 132 -17.69 -10.05 7.70
CA THR A 132 -16.76 -10.68 6.75
C THR A 132 -17.34 -10.82 5.33
N ASN A 133 -18.66 -10.99 5.18
CA ASN A 133 -19.28 -11.09 3.85
C ASN A 133 -19.30 -9.74 3.12
N ILE A 134 -19.49 -8.63 3.84
CA ILE A 134 -19.38 -7.28 3.25
C ILE A 134 -17.92 -7.02 2.87
N ALA A 135 -16.97 -7.35 3.75
CA ALA A 135 -15.55 -7.25 3.44
C ALA A 135 -15.18 -8.04 2.18
N LEU A 136 -15.72 -9.26 2.02
CA LEU A 136 -15.48 -10.09 0.83
C LEU A 136 -16.06 -9.44 -0.44
N TYR A 137 -17.26 -8.88 -0.36
CA TYR A 137 -17.88 -8.16 -1.49
C TYR A 137 -17.03 -6.95 -1.89
N GLU A 138 -16.60 -6.15 -0.92
CA GLU A 138 -15.78 -4.95 -1.16
C GLU A 138 -14.41 -5.30 -1.79
N VAL A 139 -13.72 -6.35 -1.30
CA VAL A 139 -12.45 -6.75 -1.89
C VAL A 139 -12.60 -7.33 -3.29
N GLN A 140 -13.72 -7.97 -3.61
CA GLN A 140 -14.02 -8.43 -4.97
C GLN A 140 -14.23 -7.26 -5.93
N ASN A 141 -14.93 -6.21 -5.50
CA ASN A 141 -15.07 -4.97 -6.27
C ASN A 141 -13.71 -4.29 -6.49
N MET A 142 -12.90 -4.19 -5.43
CA MET A 142 -11.56 -3.63 -5.51
C MET A 142 -10.65 -4.44 -6.46
N LEU A 143 -10.73 -5.78 -6.40
CA LEU A 143 -9.97 -6.67 -7.29
C LEU A 143 -10.36 -6.47 -8.75
N LYS A 144 -11.66 -6.36 -9.04
CA LYS A 144 -12.16 -6.09 -10.38
C LYS A 144 -11.59 -4.78 -10.92
N GLU A 145 -11.68 -3.71 -10.14
CA GLU A 145 -11.17 -2.38 -10.53
C GLU A 145 -9.64 -2.41 -10.74
N ALA A 146 -8.89 -3.04 -9.84
CA ALA A 146 -7.44 -3.15 -9.96
C ALA A 146 -6.99 -3.98 -11.18
N LEU A 147 -7.79 -4.97 -11.59
CA LEU A 147 -7.56 -5.73 -12.83
C LEU A 147 -7.85 -4.89 -14.07
N GLU A 148 -8.94 -4.13 -14.08
CA GLU A 148 -9.33 -3.25 -15.18
C GLU A 148 -8.32 -2.11 -15.40
N GLU A 149 -7.77 -1.56 -14.32
CA GLU A 149 -6.76 -0.50 -14.33
C GLU A 149 -5.31 -1.02 -14.47
N ASP A 150 -5.10 -2.35 -14.46
CA ASP A 150 -3.79 -3.02 -14.42
C ASP A 150 -2.90 -2.53 -13.26
N ASP A 151 -3.51 -2.12 -12.14
CA ASP A 151 -2.79 -1.58 -10.98
C ASP A 151 -2.24 -2.71 -10.10
N LYS A 152 -0.91 -2.90 -10.16
CA LYS A 152 -0.22 -3.98 -9.42
C LYS A 152 -0.23 -3.76 -7.91
N THR A 153 -0.22 -2.51 -7.45
CA THR A 153 -0.30 -2.17 -6.03
C THR A 153 -1.68 -2.50 -5.48
N GLY A 154 -2.73 -2.14 -6.22
CA GLY A 154 -4.10 -2.52 -5.90
C GLY A 154 -4.28 -4.04 -5.86
N LEU A 155 -3.76 -4.76 -6.86
CA LEU A 155 -3.81 -6.23 -6.89
C LEU A 155 -3.11 -6.87 -5.69
N SER A 156 -1.91 -6.40 -5.32
CA SER A 156 -1.18 -6.91 -4.15
C SER A 156 -2.01 -6.74 -2.86
N ARG A 157 -2.62 -5.56 -2.68
CA ARG A 157 -3.52 -5.32 -1.53
C ARG A 157 -4.75 -6.21 -1.53
N CYS A 158 -5.37 -6.45 -2.70
CA CYS A 158 -6.49 -7.38 -2.82
C CYS A 158 -6.10 -8.79 -2.39
N TYR A 159 -4.95 -9.29 -2.85
CA TYR A 159 -4.48 -10.63 -2.51
C TYR A 159 -4.21 -10.78 -1.01
N ASN A 160 -3.61 -9.77 -0.39
CA ASN A 160 -3.40 -9.71 1.05
C ASN A 160 -4.73 -9.79 1.82
N ILE A 161 -5.71 -8.93 1.50
CA ILE A 161 -7.02 -8.93 2.16
C ILE A 161 -7.79 -10.24 1.92
N MET A 162 -7.76 -10.78 0.70
CA MET A 162 -8.37 -12.08 0.40
C MET A 162 -7.79 -13.18 1.31
N SER A 163 -6.47 -13.21 1.48
CA SER A 163 -5.83 -14.18 2.37
C SER A 163 -6.28 -14.03 3.83
N GLN A 164 -6.44 -12.81 4.31
CA GLN A 164 -6.96 -12.54 5.65
C GLN A 164 -8.42 -13.01 5.81
N ILE A 165 -9.29 -12.70 4.85
CA ILE A 165 -10.70 -13.12 4.87
C ILE A 165 -10.80 -14.64 4.91
N TYR A 166 -10.06 -15.36 4.07
CA TYR A 166 -10.08 -16.83 4.06
C TYR A 166 -9.45 -17.44 5.31
N THR A 167 -8.48 -16.77 5.94
CA THR A 167 -7.96 -17.16 7.26
C THR A 167 -9.07 -17.04 8.34
N ILE A 168 -9.80 -15.93 8.37
CA ILE A 168 -10.92 -15.72 9.30
C ILE A 168 -12.01 -16.79 9.09
N LYS A 169 -12.29 -17.13 7.82
CA LYS A 169 -13.26 -18.16 7.45
C LYS A 169 -12.78 -19.60 7.66
N ARG A 170 -11.52 -19.80 8.09
CA ARG A 170 -10.88 -21.12 8.30
C ARG A 170 -10.70 -21.94 7.01
N PHE A 171 -10.58 -21.29 5.88
CA PHE A 171 -10.24 -21.90 4.61
C PHE A 171 -8.73 -21.77 4.33
N ASP A 172 -7.93 -22.51 5.11
CA ASP A 172 -6.47 -22.34 5.16
C ASP A 172 -5.78 -22.55 3.80
N SER A 173 -6.24 -23.48 2.98
CA SER A 173 -5.69 -23.70 1.63
C SER A 173 -5.95 -22.52 0.71
N MET A 174 -7.14 -21.93 0.75
CA MET A 174 -7.46 -20.73 -0.04
C MET A 174 -6.67 -19.52 0.44
N ALA A 175 -6.54 -19.35 1.75
CA ALA A 175 -5.72 -18.29 2.33
C ALA A 175 -4.26 -18.41 1.89
N PHE A 176 -3.72 -19.64 1.86
CA PHE A 176 -2.38 -19.93 1.39
C PHE A 176 -2.19 -19.59 -0.11
N GLU A 177 -3.12 -19.98 -0.97
CA GLU A 177 -3.07 -19.65 -2.40
C GLU A 177 -3.05 -18.13 -2.66
N TRP A 178 -3.84 -17.35 -1.92
CA TRP A 178 -3.83 -15.89 -2.05
C TRP A 178 -2.52 -15.25 -1.58
N ARG A 179 -1.88 -15.81 -0.52
CA ARG A 179 -0.54 -15.37 -0.09
C ARG A 179 0.53 -15.65 -1.14
N LEU A 180 0.47 -16.81 -1.79
CA LEU A 180 1.40 -17.13 -2.88
C LEU A 180 1.25 -16.14 -4.04
N LYS A 181 0.02 -15.81 -4.43
CA LYS A 181 -0.25 -14.80 -5.47
C LYS A 181 0.27 -13.42 -5.08
N GLU A 182 0.14 -13.02 -3.81
CA GLU A 182 0.68 -11.76 -3.29
C GLU A 182 2.21 -11.71 -3.43
N ILE A 183 2.92 -12.77 -3.00
CA ILE A 183 4.38 -12.84 -3.09
C ILE A 183 4.83 -12.83 -4.55
N GLU A 184 4.26 -13.69 -5.38
CA GLU A 184 4.61 -13.79 -6.81
C GLU A 184 4.46 -12.42 -7.50
N LEU A 185 3.36 -11.71 -7.24
CA LEU A 185 3.12 -10.39 -7.80
C LEU A 185 4.15 -9.37 -7.27
N THR A 186 4.38 -9.38 -5.97
CA THR A 186 5.27 -8.44 -5.27
C THR A 186 6.72 -8.59 -5.76
N GLU A 187 7.21 -9.82 -5.88
CA GLU A 187 8.56 -10.11 -6.39
C GLU A 187 8.69 -9.74 -7.87
N LYS A 188 7.73 -10.15 -8.70
CA LYS A 188 7.74 -9.91 -10.15
C LYS A 188 7.79 -8.43 -10.50
N TYR A 189 7.02 -7.61 -9.80
CA TYR A 189 6.89 -6.18 -10.08
C TYR A 189 7.65 -5.28 -9.11
N LYS A 190 8.40 -5.87 -8.16
CA LYS A 190 9.15 -5.15 -7.11
C LYS A 190 8.28 -4.15 -6.35
N ILE A 191 7.09 -4.60 -5.97
CA ILE A 191 6.14 -3.77 -5.24
C ILE A 191 6.65 -3.58 -3.81
N GLU A 192 6.69 -2.35 -3.35
CA GLU A 192 7.03 -2.02 -1.98
C GLU A 192 5.97 -2.60 -1.02
N ASN A 193 6.36 -3.60 -0.24
CA ASN A 193 5.47 -4.28 0.70
C ASN A 193 6.16 -4.47 2.06
N TYR A 194 5.90 -3.54 2.98
CA TYR A 194 6.47 -3.56 4.35
C TYR A 194 6.07 -4.78 5.18
N ASN A 195 5.06 -5.55 4.75
CA ASN A 195 4.57 -6.73 5.45
C ASN A 195 5.00 -8.04 4.78
N ILE A 196 5.90 -8.00 3.80
CA ILE A 196 6.30 -9.19 3.03
C ILE A 196 6.85 -10.29 3.94
N SER A 197 7.67 -9.94 4.93
CA SER A 197 8.22 -10.89 5.90
C SER A 197 7.11 -11.61 6.69
N GLN A 198 6.03 -10.90 7.05
CA GLN A 198 4.88 -11.52 7.70
C GLN A 198 4.15 -12.50 6.77
N THR A 199 4.03 -12.17 5.48
CA THR A 199 3.42 -13.06 4.49
C THR A 199 4.23 -14.34 4.32
N TYR A 200 5.56 -14.25 4.24
CA TYR A 200 6.44 -15.43 4.22
C TYR A 200 6.32 -16.27 5.50
N ALA A 201 6.28 -15.65 6.67
CA ALA A 201 6.09 -16.36 7.93
C ALA A 201 4.75 -17.13 7.98
N GLN A 202 3.68 -16.56 7.45
CA GLN A 202 2.37 -17.22 7.37
C GLN A 202 2.38 -18.41 6.39
N ILE A 203 3.11 -18.31 5.27
CA ILE A 203 3.32 -19.41 4.33
C ILE A 203 4.16 -20.51 4.98
N ALA A 204 5.24 -20.15 5.69
CA ALA A 204 6.04 -21.13 6.42
C ALA A 204 5.21 -21.90 7.45
N ASN A 205 4.36 -21.22 8.21
CA ASN A 205 3.45 -21.85 9.17
C ASN A 205 2.48 -22.85 8.50
N TYR A 206 1.96 -22.49 7.32
CA TYR A 206 1.13 -23.43 6.56
C TYR A 206 1.93 -24.69 6.17
N TYR A 207 3.17 -24.56 5.67
CA TYR A 207 4.04 -25.69 5.35
C TYR A 207 4.40 -26.53 6.58
N ILE A 208 4.64 -25.91 7.75
CA ILE A 208 4.89 -26.63 9.00
C ILE A 208 3.69 -27.52 9.35
N ASN A 209 2.47 -26.99 9.26
CA ASN A 209 1.24 -27.74 9.52
C ASN A 209 1.04 -28.89 8.54
N GLN A 210 1.56 -28.77 7.31
CA GLN A 210 1.57 -29.84 6.30
C GLN A 210 2.79 -30.80 6.43
N LYS A 211 3.64 -30.64 7.47
CA LYS A 211 4.88 -31.41 7.70
C LYS A 211 5.92 -31.25 6.58
N LYS A 212 5.89 -30.15 5.82
CA LYS A 212 6.78 -29.80 4.75
C LYS A 212 7.90 -28.88 5.26
N GLN A 213 8.84 -29.47 6.01
CA GLN A 213 9.87 -28.71 6.75
C GLN A 213 10.85 -27.96 5.83
N LYS A 214 11.20 -28.53 4.67
CA LYS A 214 12.16 -27.90 3.73
C LYS A 214 11.58 -26.63 3.11
N GLU A 215 10.32 -26.68 2.69
CA GLU A 215 9.60 -25.55 2.13
C GLU A 215 9.38 -24.46 3.17
N ALA A 216 9.06 -24.85 4.41
CA ALA A 216 8.91 -23.91 5.53
C ALA A 216 10.24 -23.18 5.81
N LEU A 217 11.37 -23.90 5.84
CA LEU A 217 12.68 -23.33 6.07
C LEU A 217 13.07 -22.33 4.95
N ALA A 218 12.80 -22.67 3.70
CA ALA A 218 13.04 -21.77 2.56
C ALA A 218 12.31 -20.45 2.73
N CYS A 219 11.01 -20.47 3.13
CA CYS A 219 10.24 -19.25 3.38
C CYS A 219 10.82 -18.41 4.55
N LEU A 220 11.29 -19.05 5.62
CA LEU A 220 11.84 -18.35 6.79
C LEU A 220 13.22 -17.71 6.49
N LEU A 221 14.01 -18.28 5.61
CA LEU A 221 15.28 -17.66 5.19
C LEU A 221 15.05 -16.33 4.44
N TYR A 222 14.00 -16.23 3.65
CA TYR A 222 13.64 -14.97 2.99
C TYR A 222 13.28 -13.85 3.98
N THR A 223 12.84 -14.20 5.20
CA THR A 223 12.53 -13.18 6.23
C THR A 223 13.76 -12.63 6.94
N SER A 224 14.91 -13.31 6.85
CA SER A 224 16.16 -12.87 7.49
C SER A 224 16.98 -11.91 6.62
N ASP A 225 16.72 -11.88 5.30
CA ASP A 225 17.47 -11.09 4.33
C ASP A 225 16.69 -9.83 3.86
N ALA A 226 15.47 -9.62 4.38
CA ALA A 226 14.58 -8.50 4.10
C ALA A 226 14.60 -7.47 5.23
#